data_3bd0b6ce2481fc3eafdeeda30ac531fb
#
_entry.id   3bd0b6ce2481fc3eafdeeda30ac531fb
#
_cell.length_a   1.000
_cell.length_b   1.000
_cell.length_c   1.000
_cell.angle_alpha   90.00
_cell.angle_beta   90.00
_cell.angle_gamma   90.00
#
_symmetry.space_group_name_H-M   'P 1'
#
loop_
_entity.id
_entity.type
_entity.pdbx_description
1 polymer ?
#
loop_
_entity_poly.entity_id
_entity_poly.type
_entity_poly.pdbx_seq_one_letter_code
_entity_poly.pdbx_strand_id
1 'polypeptide(L)'
;PEFRELLARYEKSRQLGISSYFGIDEFVDLLSYHLSIDKSDEAAAILDAARHLHPTAPENTKMEIRLLLYNGEPQKALALLNGLKFIDEIELLTIKAEIMVALRNFRQAHDIAIELLQKSSPGQECIYEGLEILLDCGFAMEALEICETALRVAPEQISLHEVKAECLIELQRI
;
A
#
# COMPACT_ATOMS: atom_id res chain seq x y z
N PRO A 1 20.62 -1.51 0.25
CA PRO A 1 21.48 -2.69 0.31
C PRO A 1 20.70 -3.92 0.80
N GLU A 2 19.95 -3.78 1.86
CA GLU A 2 19.23 -4.84 2.58
C GLU A 2 18.20 -5.57 1.72
N PHE A 3 17.36 -4.84 0.99
CA PHE A 3 16.36 -5.46 0.09
C PHE A 3 16.99 -6.24 -1.08
N ARG A 4 18.14 -5.79 -1.62
CA ARG A 4 18.85 -6.53 -2.68
C ARG A 4 19.38 -7.87 -2.18
N GLU A 5 19.82 -7.93 -0.95
CA GLU A 5 20.29 -9.16 -0.29
C GLU A 5 19.11 -10.11 -0.04
N LEU A 6 17.97 -9.57 0.41
CA LEU A 6 16.73 -10.32 0.57
C LEU A 6 16.29 -10.96 -0.76
N LEU A 7 16.23 -10.19 -1.84
CA LEU A 7 15.83 -10.66 -3.15
C LEU A 7 16.77 -11.77 -3.67
N ALA A 8 18.08 -11.53 -3.56
CA ALA A 8 19.08 -12.53 -3.98
C ALA A 8 18.97 -13.83 -3.18
N ARG A 9 18.70 -13.75 -1.85
CA ARG A 9 18.47 -14.90 -0.98
C ARG A 9 17.21 -15.65 -1.38
N TYR A 10 16.14 -14.95 -1.70
CA TYR A 10 14.87 -15.54 -2.14
C TYR A 10 15.02 -16.25 -3.49
N GLU A 11 15.62 -15.61 -4.49
CA GLU A 11 15.88 -16.21 -5.80
C GLU A 11 16.76 -17.46 -5.71
N LYS A 12 17.83 -17.40 -4.91
CA LYS A 12 18.72 -18.54 -4.67
C LYS A 12 17.97 -19.70 -4.00
N SER A 13 17.16 -19.42 -3.02
CA SER A 13 16.34 -20.42 -2.32
C SER A 13 15.41 -21.15 -3.30
N ARG A 14 14.75 -20.41 -4.20
CA ARG A 14 13.88 -20.97 -5.24
C ARG A 14 14.64 -21.82 -6.26
N GLN A 15 15.76 -21.32 -6.78
CA GLN A 15 16.56 -22.04 -7.78
C GLN A 15 17.11 -23.36 -7.25
N LEU A 16 17.49 -23.40 -5.99
CA LEU A 16 18.10 -24.59 -5.38
C LEU A 16 17.06 -25.52 -4.74
N GLY A 17 15.77 -25.12 -4.68
CA GLY A 17 14.75 -25.87 -3.96
C GLY A 17 15.04 -26.02 -2.47
N ILE A 18 15.81 -25.09 -1.90
CA ILE A 18 16.20 -25.11 -0.48
C ILE A 18 15.17 -24.31 0.32
N SER A 19 14.64 -24.91 1.37
CA SER A 19 13.78 -24.21 2.34
C SER A 19 14.64 -23.26 3.17
N SER A 20 14.68 -21.97 2.79
CA SER A 20 15.25 -20.91 3.62
C SER A 20 14.12 -20.29 4.47
N TYR A 21 14.45 -19.93 5.71
CA TYR A 21 13.51 -19.21 6.55
C TYR A 21 13.46 -17.74 6.13
N PHE A 22 12.25 -17.21 5.98
CA PHE A 22 11.95 -15.80 5.74
C PHE A 22 10.98 -15.30 6.83
N GLY A 23 11.19 -14.11 7.34
CA GLY A 23 10.25 -13.43 8.22
C GLY A 23 9.00 -12.99 7.47
N ILE A 24 7.91 -12.75 8.18
CA ILE A 24 6.65 -12.31 7.54
C ILE A 24 6.82 -10.96 6.84
N ASP A 25 7.56 -10.02 7.43
CA ASP A 25 7.84 -8.71 6.85
C ASP A 25 8.64 -8.83 5.55
N GLU A 26 9.59 -9.77 5.49
CA GLU A 26 10.36 -10.06 4.28
C GLU A 26 9.46 -10.57 3.14
N PHE A 27 8.44 -11.35 3.46
CA PHE A 27 7.44 -11.78 2.47
C PHE A 27 6.58 -10.63 1.97
N VAL A 28 6.19 -9.70 2.86
CA VAL A 28 5.46 -8.48 2.48
C VAL A 28 6.27 -7.65 1.49
N ASP A 29 7.56 -7.43 1.76
CA ASP A 29 8.46 -6.68 0.89
C ASP A 29 8.64 -7.37 -0.47
N LEU A 30 8.85 -8.70 -0.47
CA LEU A 30 9.00 -9.48 -1.69
C LEU A 30 7.73 -9.45 -2.54
N LEU A 31 6.55 -9.59 -1.93
CA LEU A 31 5.28 -9.53 -2.65
C LEU A 31 5.08 -8.16 -3.28
N SER A 32 5.27 -7.08 -2.51
CA SER A 32 5.12 -5.71 -2.97
C SER A 32 6.05 -5.43 -4.17
N TYR A 33 7.31 -5.86 -4.08
CA TYR A 33 8.26 -5.73 -5.19
C TYR A 33 7.80 -6.49 -6.44
N HIS A 34 7.34 -7.74 -6.31
CA HIS A 34 6.94 -8.52 -7.47
C HIS A 34 5.67 -7.96 -8.13
N LEU A 35 4.74 -7.39 -7.36
CA LEU A 35 3.60 -6.66 -7.90
C LEU A 35 4.04 -5.39 -8.64
N SER A 36 5.03 -4.65 -8.13
CA SER A 36 5.53 -3.42 -8.77
C SER A 36 6.22 -3.65 -10.13
N ILE A 37 6.65 -4.89 -10.40
CA ILE A 37 7.29 -5.31 -11.67
C ILE A 37 6.40 -6.25 -12.49
N ASP A 38 5.08 -6.20 -12.29
CA ASP A 38 4.05 -6.95 -13.03
C ASP A 38 4.22 -8.49 -12.98
N LYS A 39 4.72 -9.01 -11.86
CA LYS A 39 4.90 -10.46 -11.64
C LYS A 39 3.90 -11.01 -10.62
N SER A 40 2.62 -10.98 -10.97
CA SER A 40 1.54 -11.43 -10.07
C SER A 40 1.62 -12.93 -9.73
N ASP A 41 2.06 -13.78 -10.66
CA ASP A 41 2.24 -15.23 -10.40
C ASP A 41 3.31 -15.49 -9.33
N GLU A 42 4.41 -14.72 -9.37
CA GLU A 42 5.45 -14.77 -8.35
C GLU A 42 4.95 -14.26 -7.00
N ALA A 43 4.17 -13.17 -7.01
CA ALA A 43 3.54 -12.64 -5.81
C ALA A 43 2.56 -13.66 -5.18
N ALA A 44 1.80 -14.40 -5.98
CA ALA A 44 0.95 -15.48 -5.50
C ALA A 44 1.76 -16.61 -4.86
N ALA A 45 2.88 -17.02 -5.48
CA ALA A 45 3.77 -18.03 -4.91
C ALA A 45 4.43 -17.58 -3.60
N ILE A 46 4.74 -16.28 -3.47
CA ILE A 46 5.25 -15.69 -2.24
C ILE A 46 4.20 -15.75 -1.13
N LEU A 47 2.94 -15.41 -1.43
CA LEU A 47 1.84 -15.50 -0.48
C LEU A 47 1.63 -16.94 0.00
N ASP A 48 1.70 -17.93 -0.89
CA ASP A 48 1.58 -19.33 -0.53
C ASP A 48 2.73 -19.78 0.40
N ALA A 49 3.95 -19.35 0.12
CA ALA A 49 5.10 -19.62 0.97
C ALA A 49 4.96 -18.95 2.37
N ALA A 50 4.48 -17.71 2.42
CA ALA A 50 4.21 -17.00 3.66
C ALA A 50 3.15 -17.74 4.51
N ARG A 51 2.05 -18.17 3.90
CA ARG A 51 1.02 -18.97 4.56
C ARG A 51 1.54 -20.30 5.12
N HIS A 52 2.47 -20.92 4.40
CA HIS A 52 3.07 -22.17 4.86
C HIS A 52 3.97 -21.98 6.07
N LEU A 53 4.80 -20.94 6.07
CA LEU A 53 5.75 -20.66 7.15
C LEU A 53 5.11 -19.90 8.33
N HIS A 54 4.14 -19.04 8.06
CA HIS A 54 3.48 -18.19 9.06
C HIS A 54 1.94 -18.29 8.95
N PRO A 55 1.33 -19.45 9.20
CA PRO A 55 -0.09 -19.71 8.89
C PRO A 55 -1.08 -18.82 9.68
N THR A 56 -0.65 -18.27 10.80
CA THR A 56 -1.51 -17.43 11.67
C THR A 56 -1.23 -15.95 11.56
N ALA A 57 -0.30 -15.54 10.70
CA ALA A 57 0.07 -14.13 10.55
C ALA A 57 -1.05 -13.34 9.86
N PRO A 58 -1.52 -12.22 10.45
CA PRO A 58 -2.55 -11.37 9.83
C PRO A 58 -2.07 -10.73 8.52
N GLU A 59 -0.76 -10.57 8.34
CA GLU A 59 -0.12 -10.08 7.12
C GLU A 59 -0.49 -10.92 5.88
N ASN A 60 -0.74 -12.21 6.05
CA ASN A 60 -1.17 -13.07 4.95
C ASN A 60 -2.47 -12.56 4.30
N THR A 61 -3.43 -12.10 5.12
CA THR A 61 -4.69 -11.55 4.60
C THR A 61 -4.47 -10.20 3.92
N LYS A 62 -3.59 -9.36 4.46
CA LYS A 62 -3.23 -8.08 3.85
C LYS A 62 -2.52 -8.28 2.50
N MET A 63 -1.59 -9.23 2.43
CA MET A 63 -0.93 -9.62 1.19
C MET A 63 -1.93 -10.14 0.14
N GLU A 64 -2.91 -10.94 0.57
CA GLU A 64 -3.97 -11.42 -0.32
C GLU A 64 -4.85 -10.27 -0.84
N ILE A 65 -5.21 -9.31 0.02
CA ILE A 65 -5.95 -8.11 -0.38
C ILE A 65 -5.17 -7.34 -1.46
N ARG A 66 -3.87 -7.10 -1.27
CA ARG A 66 -3.03 -6.42 -2.27
C ARG A 66 -2.99 -7.18 -3.60
N LEU A 67 -2.83 -8.49 -3.56
CA LEU A 67 -2.85 -9.33 -4.76
C LEU A 67 -4.20 -9.29 -5.48
N LEU A 68 -5.31 -9.32 -4.74
CA LEU A 68 -6.65 -9.19 -5.30
C LEU A 68 -6.90 -7.83 -5.93
N LEU A 69 -6.44 -6.74 -5.31
CA LEU A 69 -6.53 -5.40 -5.89
C LEU A 69 -5.73 -5.31 -7.18
N TYR A 70 -4.51 -5.84 -7.19
CA TYR A 70 -3.67 -5.90 -8.38
C TYR A 70 -4.34 -6.68 -9.53
N ASN A 71 -5.00 -7.80 -9.21
CA ASN A 71 -5.71 -8.64 -10.19
C ASN A 71 -7.08 -8.08 -10.60
N GLY A 72 -7.47 -6.89 -10.11
CA GLY A 72 -8.75 -6.27 -10.44
C GLY A 72 -9.96 -6.92 -9.79
N GLU A 73 -9.80 -7.50 -8.60
CA GLU A 73 -10.85 -8.19 -7.84
C GLU A 73 -11.21 -7.46 -6.51
N PRO A 74 -11.54 -6.14 -6.55
CA PRO A 74 -11.71 -5.34 -5.33
C PRO A 74 -12.89 -5.77 -4.46
N GLN A 75 -13.92 -6.43 -5.02
CA GLN A 75 -15.05 -6.95 -4.24
C GLN A 75 -14.61 -8.09 -3.30
N LYS A 76 -13.71 -8.96 -3.78
CA LYS A 76 -13.13 -10.02 -2.95
C LYS A 76 -12.21 -9.44 -1.87
N ALA A 77 -11.41 -8.43 -2.23
CA ALA A 77 -10.56 -7.70 -1.28
C ALA A 77 -11.39 -7.09 -0.14
N LEU A 78 -12.52 -6.45 -0.47
CA LEU A 78 -13.44 -5.88 0.53
C LEU A 78 -14.04 -6.94 1.46
N ALA A 79 -14.41 -8.09 0.91
CA ALA A 79 -14.93 -9.20 1.71
C ALA A 79 -13.89 -9.73 2.70
N LEU A 80 -12.62 -9.84 2.30
CA LEU A 80 -11.52 -10.23 3.19
C LEU A 80 -11.26 -9.18 4.27
N LEU A 81 -11.24 -7.89 3.91
CA LEU A 81 -11.02 -6.81 4.87
C LEU A 81 -12.07 -6.82 5.97
N ASN A 82 -13.33 -7.06 5.63
CA ASN A 82 -14.44 -7.15 6.60
C ASN A 82 -14.31 -8.35 7.55
N GLY A 83 -13.51 -9.35 7.21
CA GLY A 83 -13.22 -10.52 8.05
C GLY A 83 -12.08 -10.32 9.04
N LEU A 84 -11.26 -9.28 8.88
CA LEU A 84 -10.14 -8.97 9.78
C LEU A 84 -10.66 -8.44 11.13
N LYS A 85 -10.18 -9.07 12.23
CA LYS A 85 -10.63 -8.71 13.57
C LYS A 85 -9.65 -7.84 14.36
N PHE A 86 -8.39 -7.86 13.98
CA PHE A 86 -7.29 -7.17 14.68
C PHE A 86 -6.40 -6.49 13.64
N ILE A 87 -6.74 -5.26 13.34
CA ILE A 87 -5.98 -4.38 12.45
C ILE A 87 -5.91 -3.00 13.10
N ASP A 88 -4.78 -2.32 12.94
CA ASP A 88 -4.65 -0.93 13.36
C ASP A 88 -5.63 -0.04 12.59
N GLU A 89 -6.16 1.00 13.26
CA GLU A 89 -7.19 1.86 12.68
C GLU A 89 -6.69 2.62 11.45
N ILE A 90 -5.46 3.11 11.49
CA ILE A 90 -4.82 3.81 10.36
C ILE A 90 -4.67 2.86 9.17
N GLU A 91 -4.11 1.69 9.42
CA GLU A 91 -3.93 0.67 8.38
C GLU A 91 -5.27 0.20 7.78
N LEU A 92 -6.31 0.06 8.62
CA LEU A 92 -7.65 -0.27 8.15
C LEU A 92 -8.21 0.81 7.20
N LEU A 93 -8.04 2.08 7.56
CA LEU A 93 -8.50 3.20 6.74
C LEU A 93 -7.76 3.24 5.41
N THR A 94 -6.43 3.06 5.42
CA THR A 94 -5.61 3.02 4.19
C THR A 94 -6.10 1.93 3.24
N ILE A 95 -6.13 0.68 3.70
CA ILE A 95 -6.56 -0.45 2.86
C ILE A 95 -8.00 -0.27 2.36
N LYS A 96 -8.89 0.24 3.20
CA LYS A 96 -10.27 0.49 2.82
C LYS A 96 -10.40 1.57 1.75
N ALA A 97 -9.61 2.64 1.85
CA ALA A 97 -9.59 3.70 0.85
C ALA A 97 -9.08 3.19 -0.51
N GLU A 98 -7.98 2.43 -0.54
CA GLU A 98 -7.45 1.77 -1.74
C GLU A 98 -8.51 0.88 -2.41
N ILE A 99 -9.23 0.09 -1.63
CA ILE A 99 -10.33 -0.74 -2.14
C ILE A 99 -11.44 0.13 -2.74
N MET A 100 -11.79 1.25 -2.10
CA MET A 100 -12.82 2.16 -2.63
C MET A 100 -12.38 2.84 -3.93
N VAL A 101 -11.10 3.19 -4.07
CA VAL A 101 -10.52 3.68 -5.34
C VAL A 101 -10.66 2.60 -6.42
N ALA A 102 -10.26 1.36 -6.13
CA ALA A 102 -10.37 0.25 -7.08
C ALA A 102 -11.82 -0.06 -7.48
N LEU A 103 -12.79 0.15 -6.58
CA LEU A 103 -14.23 0.04 -6.83
C LEU A 103 -14.79 1.27 -7.58
N ARG A 104 -13.97 2.27 -7.87
CA ARG A 104 -14.36 3.59 -8.42
C ARG A 104 -15.40 4.33 -7.58
N ASN A 105 -15.45 4.05 -6.29
CA ASN A 105 -16.26 4.77 -5.32
C ASN A 105 -15.47 5.97 -4.75
N PHE A 106 -15.12 6.90 -5.62
CA PHE A 106 -14.22 8.01 -5.31
C PHE A 106 -14.72 8.92 -4.18
N ARG A 107 -16.04 9.06 -4.04
CA ARG A 107 -16.61 9.84 -2.94
C ARG A 107 -16.30 9.20 -1.58
N GLN A 108 -16.50 7.90 -1.46
CA GLN A 108 -16.24 7.19 -0.22
C GLN A 108 -14.73 7.08 0.04
N ALA A 109 -13.92 6.90 -1.00
CA ALA A 109 -12.46 6.92 -0.90
C ALA A 109 -11.97 8.27 -0.37
N HIS A 110 -12.48 9.37 -0.92
CA HIS A 110 -12.20 10.74 -0.45
C HIS A 110 -12.54 10.91 1.05
N ASP A 111 -13.76 10.55 1.46
CA ASP A 111 -14.18 10.71 2.86
C ASP A 111 -13.26 9.93 3.82
N ILE A 112 -12.84 8.73 3.42
CA ILE A 112 -11.90 7.90 4.19
C ILE A 112 -10.49 8.52 4.19
N ALA A 113 -10.02 9.05 3.07
CA ALA A 113 -8.72 9.71 2.97
C ALA A 113 -8.66 10.95 3.88
N ILE A 114 -9.72 11.75 3.93
CA ILE A 114 -9.81 12.89 4.86
C ILE A 114 -9.79 12.42 6.32
N GLU A 115 -10.50 11.34 6.66
CA GLU A 115 -10.45 10.77 8.01
C GLU A 115 -9.03 10.29 8.36
N LEU A 116 -8.35 9.61 7.44
CA LEU A 116 -6.96 9.16 7.59
C LEU A 116 -6.02 10.34 7.85
N LEU A 117 -6.12 11.40 7.02
CA LEU A 117 -5.29 12.60 7.14
C LEU A 117 -5.53 13.36 8.46
N GLN A 118 -6.75 13.39 8.96
CA GLN A 118 -7.08 14.00 10.25
C GLN A 118 -6.49 13.24 11.45
N LYS A 119 -6.32 11.92 11.34
CA LYS A 119 -5.75 11.06 12.37
C LYS A 119 -4.23 10.98 12.30
N SER A 120 -3.64 11.41 11.21
CA SER A 120 -2.21 11.34 10.94
C SER A 120 -1.47 12.58 11.43
N SER A 121 -0.24 12.41 11.91
CA SER A 121 0.63 13.53 12.25
C SER A 121 1.57 13.86 11.07
N PRO A 122 1.93 15.14 10.85
CA PRO A 122 2.90 15.54 9.84
C PRO A 122 4.20 14.72 9.96
N GLY A 123 4.66 14.14 8.85
CA GLY A 123 5.85 13.30 8.82
C GLY A 123 5.61 11.81 8.99
N GLN A 124 4.39 11.37 9.23
CA GLN A 124 4.01 9.95 9.20
C GLN A 124 3.73 9.49 7.76
N GLU A 125 4.03 8.24 7.47
CA GLU A 125 3.85 7.63 6.13
C GLU A 125 2.39 7.69 5.67
N CYS A 126 1.44 7.50 6.57
CA CYS A 126 0.01 7.56 6.29
C CYS A 126 -0.50 8.91 5.72
N ILE A 127 0.26 10.00 5.87
CA ILE A 127 -0.07 11.27 5.19
C ILE A 127 0.08 11.13 3.68
N TYR A 128 1.13 10.44 3.20
CA TYR A 128 1.33 10.23 1.77
C TYR A 128 0.22 9.39 1.19
N GLU A 129 -0.09 8.27 1.84
CA GLU A 129 -1.15 7.36 1.44
C GLU A 129 -2.49 8.12 1.31
N GLY A 130 -2.83 8.96 2.29
CA GLY A 130 -4.02 9.79 2.23
C GLY A 130 -4.02 10.81 1.08
N LEU A 131 -2.88 11.45 0.82
CA LEU A 131 -2.73 12.41 -0.28
C LEU A 131 -2.76 11.72 -1.64
N GLU A 132 -2.11 10.57 -1.80
CA GLU A 132 -2.16 9.75 -3.03
C GLU A 132 -3.60 9.31 -3.34
N ILE A 133 -4.34 8.87 -2.32
CA ILE A 133 -5.76 8.51 -2.49
C ILE A 133 -6.58 9.71 -2.98
N LEU A 134 -6.34 10.93 -2.46
CA LEU A 134 -7.01 12.13 -2.95
C LEU A 134 -6.67 12.42 -4.42
N LEU A 135 -5.41 12.24 -4.82
CA LEU A 135 -4.97 12.37 -6.22
C LEU A 135 -5.66 11.35 -7.13
N ASP A 136 -5.68 10.09 -6.74
CA ASP A 136 -6.35 9.01 -7.48
C ASP A 136 -7.85 9.25 -7.66
N CYS A 137 -8.47 9.94 -6.68
CA CYS A 137 -9.86 10.35 -6.73
C CYS A 137 -10.10 11.63 -7.56
N GLY A 138 -9.05 12.30 -8.03
CA GLY A 138 -9.13 13.54 -8.80
C GLY A 138 -9.24 14.83 -7.97
N PHE A 139 -8.94 14.78 -6.67
CA PHE A 139 -8.97 15.94 -5.75
C PHE A 139 -7.60 16.61 -5.60
N ALA A 140 -6.91 16.84 -6.72
CA ALA A 140 -5.54 17.35 -6.76
C ALA A 140 -5.36 18.72 -6.08
N MET A 141 -6.37 19.60 -6.14
CA MET A 141 -6.31 20.92 -5.47
C MET A 141 -6.34 20.76 -3.95
N GLU A 142 -7.23 19.93 -3.43
CA GLU A 142 -7.34 19.67 -2.00
C GLU A 142 -6.10 18.95 -1.46
N ALA A 143 -5.60 17.96 -2.21
CA ALA A 143 -4.34 17.28 -1.90
C ALA A 143 -3.17 18.26 -1.83
N LEU A 144 -3.08 19.23 -2.76
CA LEU A 144 -2.04 20.26 -2.78
C LEU A 144 -2.11 21.15 -1.52
N GLU A 145 -3.28 21.64 -1.14
CA GLU A 145 -3.47 22.49 0.05
C GLU A 145 -3.05 21.77 1.34
N ILE A 146 -3.45 20.50 1.49
CA ILE A 146 -3.08 19.68 2.64
C ILE A 146 -1.56 19.40 2.64
N CYS A 147 -0.99 19.04 1.48
CA CYS A 147 0.43 18.80 1.30
C CYS A 147 1.27 20.04 1.66
N GLU A 148 0.88 21.23 1.21
CA GLU A 148 1.56 22.47 1.55
C GLU A 148 1.50 22.78 3.04
N THR A 149 0.40 22.44 3.70
CA THR A 149 0.26 22.60 5.14
C THR A 149 1.18 21.61 5.88
N ALA A 150 1.27 20.38 5.44
CA ALA A 150 2.19 19.38 5.99
C ALA A 150 3.67 19.77 5.80
N LEU A 151 4.03 20.33 4.64
CA LEU A 151 5.39 20.83 4.36
C LEU A 151 5.81 22.02 5.23
N ARG A 152 4.88 22.82 5.74
CA ARG A 152 5.21 23.89 6.72
C ARG A 152 5.71 23.31 8.04
N VAL A 153 5.28 22.11 8.39
CA VAL A 153 5.66 21.41 9.63
C VAL A 153 6.87 20.52 9.40
N ALA A 154 6.95 19.85 8.24
CA ALA A 154 7.99 18.89 7.87
C ALA A 154 8.63 19.24 6.51
N PRO A 155 9.39 20.37 6.42
CA PRO A 155 9.88 20.88 5.14
C PRO A 155 10.93 20.00 4.46
N GLU A 156 11.63 19.14 5.20
CA GLU A 156 12.68 18.26 4.68
C GLU A 156 12.15 16.91 4.18
N GLN A 157 10.84 16.71 4.21
CA GLN A 157 10.23 15.43 3.87
C GLN A 157 10.12 15.27 2.34
N ILE A 158 10.99 14.43 1.78
CA ILE A 158 11.12 14.24 0.33
C ILE A 158 9.79 13.78 -0.30
N SER A 159 9.11 12.80 0.30
CA SER A 159 7.87 12.27 -0.25
C SER A 159 6.75 13.33 -0.33
N LEU A 160 6.69 14.30 0.61
CA LEU A 160 5.73 15.43 0.48
C LEU A 160 6.06 16.33 -0.71
N HIS A 161 7.33 16.51 -1.04
CA HIS A 161 7.72 17.26 -2.23
C HIS A 161 7.38 16.49 -3.52
N GLU A 162 7.49 15.16 -3.52
CA GLU A 162 7.08 14.30 -4.62
C GLU A 162 5.56 14.43 -4.86
N VAL A 163 4.75 14.23 -3.82
CA VAL A 163 3.28 14.41 -3.90
C VAL A 163 2.91 15.82 -4.36
N LYS A 164 3.58 16.87 -3.85
CA LYS A 164 3.35 18.24 -4.32
C LYS A 164 3.60 18.39 -5.82
N ALA A 165 4.68 17.79 -6.33
CA ALA A 165 4.99 17.83 -7.76
C ALA A 165 3.90 17.10 -8.57
N GLU A 166 3.41 15.97 -8.11
CA GLU A 166 2.32 15.22 -8.75
C GLU A 166 1.01 16.03 -8.77
N CYS A 167 0.63 16.65 -7.64
CA CYS A 167 -0.52 17.55 -7.59
C CYS A 167 -0.43 18.65 -8.64
N LEU A 168 0.73 19.30 -8.75
CA LEU A 168 0.94 20.39 -9.72
C LEU A 168 0.90 19.90 -11.18
N ILE A 169 1.39 18.69 -11.45
CA ILE A 169 1.31 18.06 -12.76
C ILE A 169 -0.14 17.78 -13.13
N GLU A 170 -0.92 17.18 -12.23
CA GLU A 170 -2.32 16.91 -12.48
C GLU A 170 -3.15 18.18 -12.69
N LEU A 171 -2.89 19.24 -11.92
CA LEU A 171 -3.57 20.54 -12.07
C LEU A 171 -3.22 21.26 -13.38
N GLN A 172 -2.05 21.00 -13.98
CA GLN A 172 -1.68 21.55 -15.29
C GLN A 172 -2.26 20.79 -16.47
N ARG A 173 -2.76 19.57 -16.26
CA ARG A 173 -3.41 18.75 -17.28
C ARG A 173 -4.90 19.06 -17.47
N ILE A 174 -5.48 19.88 -16.60
CA ILE A 174 -6.85 20.36 -16.66
C ILE A 174 -6.91 21.70 -17.37
#